data_2b36c1a8560a5b8fc0304d086565e8df
#
_entry.id   2b36c1a8560a5b8fc0304d086565e8df
#
_cell.length_a   1.000
_cell.length_b   1.000
_cell.length_c   1.000
_cell.angle_alpha   90.00
_cell.angle_beta   90.00
_cell.angle_gamma   90.00
#
_symmetry.space_group_name_H-M   'P 1'
#
loop_
_entity.id
_entity.type
_entity.pdbx_description
1 polymer ?
#
loop_
_entity_poly.entity_id
_entity_poly.type
_entity_poly.pdbx_seq_one_letter_code
_entity_poly.pdbx_strand_id
1 'polypeptide(L)'
;MPHKIVVFSGDCPLCDEVVSEIEAGKCAGCQLTVYHLPRDWAVAKEYGVRAVPTVIIDREVKIEGKPDIPFVCSDETYAHFKSRYPLTRTIESPQS
;
A
#
# COMPACT_ATOMS: atom_id res chain seq x y z
N MET A 1 -17.37 -3.35 2.66
CA MET A 1 -16.69 -4.09 1.59
C MET A 1 -15.26 -4.35 1.99
N PRO A 2 -14.79 -5.55 1.80
CA PRO A 2 -13.39 -5.82 2.15
C PRO A 2 -12.46 -5.17 1.16
N HIS A 3 -11.32 -4.75 1.65
CA HIS A 3 -10.29 -4.14 0.83
C HIS A 3 -9.12 -5.09 0.71
N LYS A 4 -8.41 -4.99 -0.41
CA LYS A 4 -7.24 -5.79 -0.64
C LYS A 4 -6.02 -4.88 -0.43
N ILE A 5 -5.23 -5.19 0.58
CA ILE A 5 -4.11 -4.36 0.96
C ILE A 5 -2.82 -5.14 0.72
N VAL A 6 -1.91 -4.54 -0.02
CA VAL A 6 -0.62 -5.16 -0.32
C VAL A 6 0.47 -4.24 0.21
N VAL A 7 1.41 -4.79 0.96
CA VAL A 7 2.53 -4.02 1.49
C VAL A 7 3.82 -4.62 0.98
N PHE A 8 4.70 -3.77 0.47
CA PHE A 8 6.04 -4.18 0.06
C PHE A 8 7.01 -3.73 1.13
N SER A 9 7.65 -4.69 1.79
CA SER A 9 8.52 -4.45 2.93
C SER A 9 9.96 -4.81 2.60
N GLY A 10 10.91 -4.08 3.14
CA GLY A 10 12.33 -4.37 2.96
C GLY A 10 13.05 -4.62 4.28
N ASP A 11 12.33 -5.08 5.27
CA ASP A 11 12.88 -5.40 6.59
C ASP A 11 13.51 -4.19 7.26
N CYS A 12 12.85 -3.06 7.14
CA CYS A 12 13.34 -1.85 7.79
C CYS A 12 12.40 -1.51 8.95
N PRO A 13 12.85 -0.71 9.92
CA PRO A 13 11.97 -0.36 11.05
C PRO A 13 10.69 0.33 10.63
N LEU A 14 10.75 1.21 9.63
CA LEU A 14 9.55 1.85 9.14
C LEU A 14 8.62 0.86 8.45
N CYS A 15 9.19 -0.14 7.78
CA CYS A 15 8.41 -1.18 7.14
C CYS A 15 7.61 -1.95 8.18
N ASP A 16 8.27 -2.32 9.29
CA ASP A 16 7.59 -3.04 10.36
C ASP A 16 6.49 -2.20 10.99
N GLU A 17 6.75 -0.92 11.14
CA GLU A 17 5.79 -0.02 11.74
C GLU A 17 4.55 0.10 10.86
N VAL A 18 4.73 0.22 9.57
CA VAL A 18 3.59 0.34 8.64
C VAL A 18 2.77 -0.95 8.64
N VAL A 19 3.43 -2.10 8.60
CA VAL A 19 2.71 -3.37 8.61
C VAL A 19 1.89 -3.51 9.89
N SER A 20 2.50 -3.18 11.03
CA SER A 20 1.80 -3.27 12.31
C SER A 20 0.60 -2.35 12.36
N GLU A 21 0.75 -1.15 11.85
CA GLU A 21 -0.33 -0.18 11.86
C GLU A 21 -1.50 -0.67 11.01
N ILE A 22 -1.20 -1.24 9.85
CA ILE A 22 -2.26 -1.74 8.98
C ILE A 22 -2.95 -2.93 9.62
N GLU A 23 -2.17 -3.84 10.21
CA GLU A 23 -2.78 -4.99 10.87
C GLU A 23 -3.71 -4.58 11.99
N ALA A 24 -3.33 -3.55 12.72
CA ALA A 24 -4.15 -3.08 13.83
C ALA A 24 -5.40 -2.36 13.35
N GLY A 25 -5.32 -1.67 12.23
CA GLY A 25 -6.42 -0.83 11.77
C GLY A 25 -7.34 -1.43 10.73
N LYS A 26 -6.95 -2.53 10.10
CA LYS A 26 -7.78 -3.08 9.03
C LYS A 26 -9.00 -3.79 9.58
N CYS A 27 -10.05 -3.88 8.78
CA CYS A 27 -11.23 -4.63 9.13
C CYS A 27 -10.96 -6.12 9.07
N ALA A 28 -11.77 -6.89 9.78
CA ALA A 28 -11.62 -8.34 9.78
C ALA A 28 -11.77 -8.93 8.39
N GLY A 29 -12.57 -8.30 7.55
CA GLY A 29 -12.79 -8.81 6.20
C GLY A 29 -11.75 -8.37 5.18
N CYS A 30 -10.85 -7.47 5.55
CA CYS A 30 -9.84 -7.00 4.63
C CYS A 30 -8.71 -8.02 4.51
N GLN A 31 -8.14 -8.10 3.32
CA GLN A 31 -7.03 -9.03 3.07
C GLN A 31 -5.73 -8.25 3.07
N LEU A 32 -4.76 -8.72 3.83
CA LEU A 32 -3.45 -8.11 3.87
C LEU A 32 -2.42 -9.09 3.35
N THR A 33 -1.66 -8.68 2.35
CA THR A 33 -0.57 -9.47 1.82
C THR A 33 0.71 -8.68 1.96
N VAL A 34 1.75 -9.28 2.52
CA VAL A 34 3.03 -8.61 2.68
C VAL A 34 4.04 -9.30 1.79
N TYR A 35 4.66 -8.54 0.90
CA TYR A 35 5.74 -9.03 0.06
C TYR A 35 7.05 -8.50 0.60
N HIS A 36 8.09 -9.32 0.56
CA HIS A 36 9.38 -8.94 1.10
C HIS A 36 10.38 -8.79 -0.05
N LEU A 37 11.00 -7.63 -0.11
CA LEU A 37 12.03 -7.38 -1.11
C LEU A 37 13.40 -7.71 -0.51
N PRO A 38 14.32 -8.19 -1.30
CA PRO A 38 14.25 -8.30 -2.78
C PRO A 38 13.60 -9.57 -3.29
N ARG A 39 13.17 -10.46 -2.43
CA ARG A 39 12.62 -11.75 -2.88
C ARG A 39 11.48 -11.59 -3.85
N ASP A 40 10.57 -10.68 -3.56
CA ASP A 40 9.37 -10.51 -4.36
C ASP A 40 9.48 -9.33 -5.33
N TRP A 41 10.68 -9.13 -5.85
CA TRP A 41 10.95 -7.98 -6.71
C TRP A 41 10.09 -7.97 -7.97
N ALA A 42 9.79 -9.15 -8.51
CA ALA A 42 8.99 -9.21 -9.73
C ALA A 42 7.60 -8.60 -9.52
N VAL A 43 6.99 -8.90 -8.37
CA VAL A 43 5.68 -8.34 -8.05
C VAL A 43 5.79 -6.84 -7.84
N ALA A 44 6.85 -6.41 -7.16
CA ALA A 44 7.03 -4.99 -6.91
C ALA A 44 7.15 -4.21 -8.21
N LYS A 45 7.81 -4.78 -9.21
CA LYS A 45 7.94 -4.10 -10.49
C LYS A 45 6.60 -3.93 -11.18
N GLU A 46 5.71 -4.89 -11.01
CA GLU A 46 4.39 -4.79 -11.62
C GLU A 46 3.62 -3.60 -11.07
N TYR A 47 3.84 -3.26 -9.82
CA TYR A 47 3.16 -2.13 -9.20
C TYR A 47 3.97 -0.84 -9.27
N GLY A 48 5.12 -0.88 -9.93
CA GLY A 48 5.95 0.31 -10.02
C GLY A 48 6.56 0.74 -8.69
N VAL A 49 6.82 -0.21 -7.81
CA VAL A 49 7.36 0.08 -6.50
C VAL A 49 8.84 0.42 -6.62
N ARG A 50 9.24 1.56 -6.06
CA ARG A 50 10.61 2.01 -6.11
C ARG A 50 11.23 2.17 -4.74
N ALA A 51 10.43 2.11 -3.71
CA ALA A 51 10.92 2.31 -2.35
C ALA A 51 10.09 1.45 -1.41
N VAL A 52 10.62 1.18 -0.24
CA VAL A 52 9.89 0.46 0.80
C VAL A 52 9.84 1.31 2.05
N PRO A 53 8.77 1.23 2.81
CA PRO A 53 7.58 0.45 2.52
C PRO A 53 6.67 1.13 1.50
N THR A 54 5.92 0.33 0.74
CA THR A 54 4.91 0.86 -0.16
C THR A 54 3.63 0.07 0.08
N VAL A 55 2.51 0.78 0.18
CA VAL A 55 1.22 0.18 0.44
C VAL A 55 0.32 0.40 -0.76
N ILE A 56 -0.26 -0.67 -1.27
CA ILE A 56 -1.21 -0.59 -2.38
C ILE A 56 -2.56 -1.06 -1.85
N ILE A 57 -3.60 -0.26 -2.05
CA ILE A 57 -4.94 -0.61 -1.59
C ILE A 57 -5.87 -0.67 -2.78
N ASP A 58 -6.46 -1.83 -3.02
CA ASP A 58 -7.46 -2.05 -4.07
C ASP A 58 -6.99 -1.61 -5.45
N ARG A 59 -5.69 -1.55 -5.66
CA ARG A 59 -5.09 -1.09 -6.90
C ARG A 59 -5.48 0.34 -7.27
N GLU A 60 -5.97 1.09 -6.31
CA GLU A 60 -6.38 2.48 -6.51
C GLU A 60 -5.54 3.45 -5.71
N VAL A 61 -4.85 2.96 -4.70
CA VAL A 61 -4.08 3.79 -3.78
C VAL A 61 -2.66 3.26 -3.70
N LYS A 62 -1.68 4.15 -3.75
CA LYS A 62 -0.28 3.77 -3.61
C LYS A 62 0.37 4.76 -2.66
N ILE A 63 0.76 4.28 -1.48
CA ILE A 63 1.37 5.11 -0.45
C ILE A 63 2.82 4.70 -0.31
N GLU A 64 3.74 5.60 -0.62
CA GLU A 64 5.16 5.35 -0.44
C GLU A 64 5.57 5.89 0.92
N GLY A 65 6.02 5.00 1.78
CA GLY A 65 6.36 5.36 3.14
C GLY A 65 5.16 5.24 4.06
N LYS A 66 5.16 6.01 5.12
CA LYS A 66 4.08 5.95 6.09
C LYS A 66 2.98 6.93 5.68
N PRO A 67 1.70 6.52 5.77
CA PRO A 67 0.61 7.45 5.44
C PRO A 67 0.60 8.64 6.38
N ASP A 68 0.03 9.74 5.90
CA ASP A 68 -0.02 10.98 6.68
C ASP A 68 -1.09 10.95 7.76
N ILE A 69 -2.00 9.97 7.74
CA ILE A 69 -2.96 9.79 8.82
C ILE A 69 -2.94 8.32 9.21
N PRO A 70 -3.41 7.99 10.41
CA PRO A 70 -3.41 6.60 10.84
C PRO A 70 -4.26 5.74 9.93
N PHE A 71 -3.84 4.50 9.75
CA PHE A 71 -4.59 3.56 8.93
C PHE A 71 -5.77 3.03 9.75
N VAL A 72 -6.96 3.41 9.34
CA VAL A 72 -8.18 2.98 10.00
C VAL A 72 -9.14 2.50 8.92
N CYS A 73 -9.83 1.40 9.17
CA CYS A 73 -10.76 0.86 8.20
C CYS A 73 -12.06 1.64 8.25
N SER A 74 -12.09 2.72 7.50
CA SER A 74 -13.29 3.55 7.42
C SER A 74 -13.36 4.20 6.04
N ASP A 75 -14.56 4.57 5.65
CA ASP A 75 -14.76 5.20 4.35
C ASP A 75 -14.02 6.52 4.26
N GLU A 76 -13.97 7.24 5.35
CA GLU A 76 -13.27 8.52 5.38
C GLU A 76 -11.78 8.35 5.13
N THR A 77 -11.19 7.36 5.76
CA THR A 77 -9.77 7.09 5.60
C THR A 77 -9.46 6.70 4.16
N TYR A 78 -10.26 5.84 3.58
CA TYR A 78 -10.01 5.41 2.21
C TYR A 78 -10.26 6.53 1.22
N ALA A 79 -11.25 7.37 1.48
CA ALA A 79 -11.49 8.53 0.62
C ALA A 79 -10.30 9.48 0.66
N HIS A 80 -9.74 9.69 1.83
CA HIS A 80 -8.57 10.53 1.99
C HIS A 80 -7.40 9.95 1.20
N PHE A 81 -7.17 8.64 1.32
CA PHE A 81 -6.06 8.00 0.60
C PHE A 81 -6.26 8.08 -0.91
N LYS A 82 -7.47 7.90 -1.38
CA LYS A 82 -7.72 8.00 -2.82
C LYS A 82 -7.43 9.40 -3.34
N SER A 83 -7.74 10.38 -2.53
CA SER A 83 -7.51 11.76 -2.91
C SER A 83 -6.02 12.12 -2.82
N ARG A 84 -5.36 11.65 -1.78
CA ARG A 84 -3.99 12.06 -1.49
C ARG A 84 -2.96 11.18 -2.20
N TYR A 85 -3.23 9.91 -2.33
CA TYR A 85 -2.27 8.95 -2.88
C TYR A 85 -2.87 8.12 -4.01
N PRO A 86 -3.37 8.75 -5.08
CA PRO A 86 -3.98 7.96 -6.14
C PRO A 86 -2.94 7.17 -6.91
N LEU A 87 -3.29 5.96 -7.28
CA LEU A 87 -2.44 5.16 -8.12
C LEU A 87 -2.78 5.52 -9.57
N THR A 88 -1.93 6.35 -10.18
CA THR A 88 -2.24 6.88 -11.48
C THR A 88 -1.59 6.06 -12.56
N ARG A 89 -2.13 4.92 -12.82
CA ARG A 89 -1.54 4.02 -13.78
C ARG A 89 -1.56 4.58 -15.17
N THR A 90 -2.56 5.38 -15.45
CA THR A 90 -2.65 5.97 -16.76
C THR A 90 -1.49 6.86 -17.07
N ILE A 91 -0.86 7.40 -16.07
CA ILE A 91 0.25 8.25 -16.30
C ILE A 91 1.42 7.46 -16.80
N GLU A 92 1.54 6.26 -16.34
CA GLU A 92 2.63 5.45 -16.73
C GLU A 92 2.45 4.86 -18.07
N SER A 93 1.22 4.60 -18.44
CA SER A 93 0.97 3.95 -19.66
C SER A 93 1.49 4.63 -20.83
N PRO A 94 1.28 5.89 -20.99
CA PRO A 94 1.63 6.52 -22.22
C PRO A 94 3.08 6.52 -22.44
N GLN A 95 3.82 6.51 -21.45
CA GLN A 95 5.16 6.57 -21.62
C GLN A 95 5.64 5.39 -22.12
N SER A 96 4.83 4.56 -22.01
CA SER A 96 5.28 3.39 -22.52
C SER A 96 5.12 3.38 -23.89
#